data_a4aadb4f43d14d212e8279aff65a9d9c
#
_entry.id   a4aadb4f43d14d212e8279aff65a9d9c
#
_cell.length_a   1.000
_cell.length_b   1.000
_cell.length_c   1.000
_cell.angle_alpha   90.00
_cell.angle_beta   90.00
_cell.angle_gamma   90.00
#
_symmetry.space_group_name_H-M   'P 1'
#
loop_
_entity.id
_entity.type
_entity.pdbx_description
1 polymer ?
#
loop_
_entity_poly.entity_id
_entity_poly.type
_entity_poly.pdbx_seq_one_letter_code
_entity_poly.pdbx_strand_id
1 'polypeptide(L)'
;MVVSRGQSGVAFWKHVALWALALALSALPLRAQRGGGGSVGSRGSTGGMPSGNSGVAPSQPGVQPGVQPNMGSELPPLTTQPLPKPVIIEDETCLPWDLADVRGATVSAIRLGVPSKARNEYSKACGAFKKKELPAAEQHVRGAIQRYSNYVAAWVMLGQVLQDEQKMNEARDACSQALSVDATYLPPYLCLAGLLERQNQWDGLLALSDRFAGLNLVGDRYAYYYRAQAYFHTYKWPEAQKNASKAIAIDEEHHLPGLYFLLAQIYGQQGDVVDAAAQVRQFLKLSNSQQDKDAARQYLSELQSQQPTK
;
A
#
# COMPACT_ATOMS: atom_id res chain seq x y z
N MET A 1 -3.29 -30.98 -4.83
CA MET A 1 -2.19 -30.19 -5.44
C MET A 1 -1.98 -28.98 -4.54
N VAL A 2 -0.90 -28.99 -3.75
CA VAL A 2 -0.58 -27.93 -2.79
C VAL A 2 0.16 -26.86 -3.56
N VAL A 3 -0.50 -25.69 -3.78
CA VAL A 3 0.15 -24.50 -4.36
C VAL A 3 1.04 -23.91 -3.29
N SER A 4 2.34 -24.03 -3.45
CA SER A 4 3.38 -23.37 -2.68
C SER A 4 3.22 -21.84 -2.83
N ARG A 5 2.61 -21.18 -1.84
CA ARG A 5 2.62 -19.72 -1.67
C ARG A 5 4.03 -19.33 -1.22
N GLY A 6 4.86 -18.88 -2.16
CA GLY A 6 6.27 -18.61 -1.95
C GLY A 6 6.62 -17.13 -1.98
N GLN A 7 7.26 -16.67 -0.93
CA GLN A 7 8.39 -15.73 -0.96
C GLN A 7 8.13 -14.27 -1.40
N SER A 8 7.21 -13.57 -0.78
CA SER A 8 7.23 -12.09 -0.79
C SER A 8 7.94 -11.45 0.44
N GLY A 9 8.44 -12.25 1.37
CA GLY A 9 9.07 -11.76 2.62
C GLY A 9 10.54 -11.33 2.52
N VAL A 10 11.26 -11.72 1.47
CA VAL A 10 12.74 -11.66 1.45
C VAL A 10 13.31 -10.22 1.35
N ALA A 11 12.57 -9.27 0.82
CA ALA A 11 13.05 -7.89 0.69
C ALA A 11 12.89 -7.08 2.00
N PHE A 12 11.93 -7.43 2.82
CA PHE A 12 11.59 -6.73 4.06
C PHE A 12 12.67 -6.85 5.15
N TRP A 13 13.32 -8.02 5.25
CA TRP A 13 14.20 -8.35 6.39
C TRP A 13 15.65 -7.92 6.27
N LYS A 14 16.16 -7.63 5.07
CA LYS A 14 17.56 -7.20 4.92
C LYS A 14 17.89 -5.89 5.64
N HIS A 15 16.90 -5.05 5.92
CA HIS A 15 17.09 -3.78 6.62
C HIS A 15 16.93 -3.90 8.15
N VAL A 16 16.21 -4.88 8.65
CA VAL A 16 15.99 -5.05 10.10
C VAL A 16 17.24 -5.56 10.83
N ALA A 17 18.01 -6.45 10.21
CA ALA A 17 19.22 -7.02 10.81
C ALA A 17 20.38 -6.01 10.98
N LEU A 18 20.42 -4.94 10.21
CA LEU A 18 21.48 -3.91 10.31
C LEU A 18 21.24 -2.87 11.41
N TRP A 19 20.04 -2.76 11.95
CA TRP A 19 19.70 -1.75 12.96
C TRP A 19 19.88 -2.24 14.40
N ALA A 20 19.90 -3.53 14.65
CA ALA A 20 20.18 -4.07 16.00
C ALA A 20 21.60 -3.78 16.47
N LEU A 21 22.54 -3.54 15.55
CA LEU A 21 23.95 -3.23 15.87
C LEU A 21 24.24 -1.73 16.07
N ALA A 22 23.35 -0.83 15.66
CA ALA A 22 23.59 0.62 15.76
C ALA A 22 23.15 1.24 17.11
N LEU A 23 22.32 0.57 17.90
CA LEU A 23 21.77 1.10 19.15
C LEU A 23 22.68 0.92 20.39
N ALA A 24 23.81 0.22 20.24
CA ALA A 24 24.75 0.00 21.35
C ALA A 24 25.79 1.13 21.56
N LEU A 25 25.81 2.18 20.74
CA LEU A 25 26.91 3.19 20.73
C LEU A 25 26.49 4.64 20.99
N SER A 26 25.25 4.95 21.37
CA SER A 26 24.84 6.34 21.61
C SER A 26 24.21 6.62 22.99
N ALA A 27 24.86 6.17 24.04
CA ALA A 27 24.59 6.63 25.41
C ALA A 27 25.70 7.56 25.88
N LEU A 28 25.74 8.81 25.40
CA LEU A 28 26.48 9.90 26.02
C LEU A 28 25.56 11.10 26.24
N PRO A 29 25.53 11.70 27.44
CA PRO A 29 24.64 12.79 27.77
C PRO A 29 25.12 14.11 27.17
N LEU A 30 24.32 14.75 26.33
CA LEU A 30 24.53 16.12 25.86
C LEU A 30 24.06 17.13 26.90
N ARG A 31 25.02 17.86 27.39
CA ARG A 31 24.93 18.97 28.36
C ARG A 31 24.21 20.16 27.73
N ALA A 32 23.21 20.67 28.42
CA ALA A 32 22.45 21.85 28.04
C ALA A 32 23.33 23.08 27.87
N GLN A 33 23.16 23.80 26.76
CA GLN A 33 23.55 25.20 26.66
C GLN A 33 22.32 26.10 26.43
N ARG A 34 22.18 27.01 27.33
CA ARG A 34 21.14 28.03 27.49
C ARG A 34 21.63 29.33 26.85
N GLY A 35 20.79 29.99 26.09
CA GLY A 35 20.97 31.37 25.58
C GLY A 35 20.03 31.58 24.41
N GLY A 36 19.12 32.48 24.34
CA GLY A 36 19.00 33.83 24.75
C GLY A 36 18.16 34.51 23.69
N GLY A 37 17.07 35.07 24.06
CA GLY A 37 16.12 36.04 23.69
C GLY A 37 16.22 36.78 22.33
N GLY A 38 15.03 37.07 21.75
CA GLY A 38 14.84 37.99 20.65
C GLY A 38 13.37 38.12 20.26
N SER A 39 12.65 38.97 20.93
CA SER A 39 11.29 39.44 20.60
C SER A 39 11.34 40.58 19.61
N VAL A 40 10.56 40.58 18.55
CA VAL A 40 10.02 41.74 17.79
C VAL A 40 8.91 41.13 16.90
N GLY A 41 7.65 41.54 16.86
CA GLY A 41 7.02 42.81 16.94
C GLY A 41 5.82 42.70 15.99
N SER A 42 4.63 42.87 16.54
CA SER A 42 3.33 42.90 15.88
C SER A 42 3.21 44.02 14.83
N ARG A 43 2.48 43.75 13.75
CA ARG A 43 1.59 44.75 13.14
C ARG A 43 0.43 44.09 12.43
N GLY A 44 -0.75 44.42 12.88
CA GLY A 44 -2.04 44.12 12.27
C GLY A 44 -2.32 45.00 11.08
N SER A 45 -3.19 44.51 10.21
CA SER A 45 -3.93 45.35 9.29
C SER A 45 -5.34 44.76 9.10
N THR A 46 -6.28 45.53 9.58
CA THR A 46 -7.72 45.44 9.40
C THR A 46 -8.12 46.01 8.03
N GLY A 47 -9.10 45.42 7.38
CA GLY A 47 -9.80 45.94 6.20
C GLY A 47 -10.67 44.83 5.62
N GLY A 48 -11.97 44.82 5.76
CA GLY A 48 -12.94 45.79 5.37
C GLY A 48 -13.81 45.10 4.34
N MET A 49 -15.01 44.57 4.73
CA MET A 49 -16.03 44.09 3.78
C MET A 49 -16.66 45.28 3.03
N PRO A 50 -17.22 45.04 1.85
CA PRO A 50 -18.48 45.66 1.52
C PRO A 50 -19.58 44.65 1.20
N SER A 51 -20.69 44.81 1.87
CA SER A 51 -22.01 44.29 1.49
C SER A 51 -22.52 44.97 0.24
N GLY A 52 -23.09 44.23 -0.68
CA GLY A 52 -23.79 44.70 -1.85
C GLY A 52 -24.97 43.79 -2.18
N ASN A 53 -26.12 44.28 -1.79
CA ASN A 53 -27.46 43.75 -2.03
C ASN A 53 -27.87 44.01 -3.48
N SER A 54 -28.53 43.08 -4.16
CA SER A 54 -29.63 43.35 -5.07
C SER A 54 -30.12 42.04 -5.71
N GLY A 55 -31.35 41.71 -5.41
CA GLY A 55 -32.14 40.64 -5.95
C GLY A 55 -32.56 40.87 -7.42
N VAL A 56 -32.69 39.77 -8.11
CA VAL A 56 -33.64 39.57 -9.20
C VAL A 56 -34.06 38.11 -9.17
N ALA A 57 -35.31 37.85 -8.94
CA ALA A 57 -35.94 36.55 -9.10
C ALA A 57 -36.26 36.35 -10.59
N PRO A 58 -35.97 35.17 -11.18
CA PRO A 58 -36.56 34.80 -12.45
C PRO A 58 -37.90 34.09 -12.21
N SER A 59 -38.88 34.58 -12.94
CA SER A 59 -40.25 34.12 -13.13
C SER A 59 -40.33 32.66 -13.57
N GLN A 60 -41.20 31.91 -12.93
CA GLN A 60 -41.59 30.54 -13.30
C GLN A 60 -42.45 30.57 -14.58
N PRO A 61 -42.20 29.69 -15.54
CA PRO A 61 -43.15 29.41 -16.64
C PRO A 61 -44.25 28.44 -16.13
N GLY A 62 -45.48 28.73 -16.55
CA GLY A 62 -46.69 28.10 -16.11
C GLY A 62 -46.75 26.58 -16.32
N VAL A 63 -47.30 25.94 -15.33
CA VAL A 63 -47.70 24.52 -15.34
C VAL A 63 -48.97 24.40 -16.16
N GLN A 64 -48.92 23.65 -17.27
CA GLN A 64 -50.10 23.18 -17.97
C GLN A 64 -50.61 21.91 -17.26
N PRO A 65 -51.90 21.80 -16.95
CA PRO A 65 -52.49 20.57 -16.41
C PRO A 65 -52.92 19.66 -17.58
N GLY A 66 -52.49 18.41 -17.50
CA GLY A 66 -53.18 17.33 -18.19
C GLY A 66 -52.39 16.56 -19.23
N VAL A 67 -51.45 15.72 -18.82
CA VAL A 67 -51.20 14.40 -19.44
C VAL A 67 -50.88 13.43 -18.31
N GLN A 68 -51.83 12.57 -17.96
CA GLN A 68 -51.55 11.40 -17.10
C GLN A 68 -50.70 10.43 -17.91
N PRO A 69 -49.51 10.05 -17.44
CA PRO A 69 -48.81 8.94 -18.06
C PRO A 69 -49.54 7.66 -17.64
N ASN A 70 -49.94 6.92 -18.64
CA ASN A 70 -50.50 5.56 -18.51
C ASN A 70 -49.44 4.65 -17.82
N MET A 71 -49.61 4.42 -16.49
CA MET A 71 -48.80 3.48 -15.75
C MET A 71 -49.33 2.06 -15.97
N GLY A 72 -49.07 1.55 -17.14
CA GLY A 72 -49.24 0.16 -17.52
C GLY A 72 -48.02 -0.32 -18.28
N SER A 73 -46.84 -0.18 -17.68
CA SER A 73 -45.67 -0.92 -18.13
C SER A 73 -45.34 -2.00 -17.12
N GLU A 74 -45.81 -3.21 -17.45
CA GLU A 74 -45.25 -4.43 -16.86
C GLU A 74 -43.71 -4.33 -17.00
N LEU A 75 -43.01 -4.32 -15.86
CA LEU A 75 -41.57 -4.48 -15.85
C LEU A 75 -41.26 -5.77 -16.64
N PRO A 76 -40.34 -5.71 -17.63
CA PRO A 76 -39.96 -6.92 -18.32
C PRO A 76 -39.48 -7.94 -17.27
N PRO A 77 -39.84 -9.25 -17.41
CA PRO A 77 -39.42 -10.25 -16.49
C PRO A 77 -37.90 -10.18 -16.32
N LEU A 78 -37.44 -10.12 -15.06
CA LEU A 78 -36.02 -10.20 -14.72
C LEU A 78 -35.49 -11.44 -15.43
N THR A 79 -34.78 -11.24 -16.54
CA THR A 79 -34.09 -12.34 -17.20
C THR A 79 -33.09 -12.88 -16.20
N THR A 80 -33.34 -14.10 -15.73
CA THR A 80 -32.39 -14.90 -14.93
C THR A 80 -31.23 -15.32 -15.85
N GLN A 81 -30.52 -14.33 -16.42
CA GLN A 81 -29.24 -14.63 -17.01
C GLN A 81 -28.31 -15.02 -15.87
N PRO A 82 -27.65 -16.19 -15.94
CA PRO A 82 -26.65 -16.54 -14.96
C PRO A 82 -25.64 -15.41 -14.88
N LEU A 83 -25.35 -14.94 -13.68
CA LEU A 83 -24.32 -13.93 -13.44
C LEU A 83 -23.06 -14.32 -14.22
N PRO A 84 -22.46 -13.41 -14.99
CA PRO A 84 -21.24 -13.72 -15.73
C PRO A 84 -20.22 -14.28 -14.74
N LYS A 85 -19.62 -15.42 -15.10
CA LYS A 85 -18.56 -16.04 -14.29
C LYS A 85 -17.53 -14.97 -13.96
N PRO A 86 -17.05 -14.89 -12.70
CA PRO A 86 -16.05 -13.93 -12.33
C PRO A 86 -14.84 -14.09 -13.27
N VAL A 87 -14.46 -13.03 -13.96
CA VAL A 87 -13.27 -13.02 -14.82
C VAL A 87 -12.08 -13.03 -13.88
N ILE A 88 -11.47 -14.20 -13.70
CA ILE A 88 -10.19 -14.32 -12.98
C ILE A 88 -9.15 -13.66 -13.88
N ILE A 89 -8.65 -12.52 -13.47
CA ILE A 89 -7.56 -11.84 -14.17
C ILE A 89 -6.26 -12.49 -13.68
N GLU A 90 -5.76 -13.46 -14.44
CA GLU A 90 -4.55 -14.23 -14.12
C GLU A 90 -3.29 -13.35 -13.97
N ASP A 91 -3.33 -12.13 -14.48
CA ASP A 91 -2.23 -11.18 -14.49
C ASP A 91 -1.76 -10.77 -13.08
N GLU A 92 -2.64 -10.85 -12.07
CA GLU A 92 -2.32 -10.46 -10.68
C GLU A 92 -1.56 -11.55 -9.92
N THR A 93 -1.58 -12.79 -10.39
CA THR A 93 -0.96 -13.92 -9.68
C THR A 93 0.56 -13.86 -9.61
N CYS A 94 1.18 -12.96 -10.39
CA CYS A 94 2.61 -12.75 -10.42
C CYS A 94 3.09 -11.52 -9.66
N LEU A 95 2.17 -10.69 -9.21
CA LEU A 95 2.49 -9.55 -8.38
C LEU A 95 2.77 -10.00 -6.94
N PRO A 96 3.69 -9.34 -6.22
CA PRO A 96 4.11 -9.78 -4.89
C PRO A 96 3.08 -9.49 -3.78
N TRP A 97 2.00 -8.78 -4.11
CA TRP A 97 0.99 -8.37 -3.13
C TRP A 97 -0.20 -9.31 -3.12
N ASP A 98 -0.73 -9.56 -1.93
CA ASP A 98 -1.99 -10.27 -1.78
C ASP A 98 -3.15 -9.28 -2.02
N LEU A 99 -3.73 -9.37 -3.21
CA LEU A 99 -4.86 -8.55 -3.66
C LEU A 99 -6.19 -9.33 -3.61
N ALA A 100 -6.19 -10.52 -3.02
CA ALA A 100 -7.30 -11.47 -3.13
C ALA A 100 -8.60 -11.01 -2.47
N ASP A 101 -8.53 -10.06 -1.52
CA ASP A 101 -9.69 -9.58 -0.77
C ASP A 101 -10.36 -8.36 -1.43
N VAL A 102 -10.52 -8.39 -2.74
CA VAL A 102 -11.13 -7.28 -3.48
C VAL A 102 -12.65 -7.50 -3.58
N ARG A 103 -13.34 -7.56 -2.45
CA ARG A 103 -14.81 -7.59 -2.44
C ARG A 103 -15.34 -6.28 -3.02
N GLY A 104 -15.96 -6.37 -4.20
CA GLY A 104 -16.57 -5.24 -4.89
C GLY A 104 -15.62 -4.40 -5.75
N ALA A 105 -14.41 -4.87 -6.02
CA ALA A 105 -13.53 -4.19 -6.95
C ALA A 105 -14.07 -4.26 -8.37
N THR A 106 -14.17 -3.10 -9.00
CA THR A 106 -14.44 -2.99 -10.43
C THR A 106 -13.16 -3.23 -11.21
N VAL A 107 -13.24 -4.07 -12.24
CA VAL A 107 -12.13 -4.29 -13.15
C VAL A 107 -12.16 -3.21 -14.22
N SER A 108 -11.05 -2.49 -14.37
CA SER A 108 -10.91 -1.47 -15.42
C SER A 108 -11.07 -2.10 -16.82
N ALA A 109 -11.80 -1.42 -17.72
CA ALA A 109 -11.93 -1.83 -19.11
C ALA A 109 -10.58 -1.94 -19.83
N ILE A 110 -9.60 -1.14 -19.43
CA ILE A 110 -8.21 -1.21 -19.93
C ILE A 110 -7.59 -2.58 -19.67
N ARG A 111 -7.85 -3.17 -18.50
CA ARG A 111 -7.33 -4.49 -18.13
C ARG A 111 -8.00 -5.62 -18.91
N LEU A 112 -9.28 -5.48 -19.22
CA LEU A 112 -10.03 -6.46 -20.02
C LEU A 112 -9.62 -6.46 -21.50
N GLY A 113 -9.15 -5.32 -22.01
CA GLY A 113 -8.76 -5.12 -23.42
C GLY A 113 -7.37 -5.66 -23.79
N VAL A 114 -6.64 -6.32 -22.90
CA VAL A 114 -5.27 -6.78 -23.17
C VAL A 114 -5.27 -7.90 -24.24
N PRO A 115 -4.53 -7.74 -25.36
CA PRO A 115 -4.46 -8.74 -26.42
C PRO A 115 -3.78 -10.02 -25.95
N SER A 116 -4.20 -11.20 -26.46
CA SER A 116 -3.67 -12.50 -26.11
C SER A 116 -2.15 -12.60 -26.31
N LYS A 117 -1.62 -11.99 -27.38
CA LYS A 117 -0.17 -11.97 -27.65
C LYS A 117 0.62 -11.23 -26.55
N ALA A 118 0.06 -10.14 -26.00
CA ALA A 118 0.68 -9.42 -24.89
C ALA A 118 0.59 -10.24 -23.60
N ARG A 119 -0.57 -10.86 -23.31
CA ARG A 119 -0.73 -11.77 -22.15
C ARG A 119 0.24 -12.94 -22.19
N ASN A 120 0.47 -13.55 -23.36
CA ASN A 120 1.42 -14.65 -23.49
C ASN A 120 2.86 -14.24 -23.14
N GLU A 121 3.30 -13.05 -23.56
CA GLU A 121 4.61 -12.53 -23.16
C GLU A 121 4.66 -12.22 -21.65
N TYR A 122 3.61 -11.63 -21.11
CA TYR A 122 3.52 -11.39 -19.66
C TYR A 122 3.59 -12.69 -18.85
N SER A 123 2.91 -13.74 -19.28
CA SER A 123 2.96 -15.07 -18.64
C SER A 123 4.37 -15.67 -18.66
N LYS A 124 5.12 -15.51 -19.78
CA LYS A 124 6.52 -15.91 -19.85
C LYS A 124 7.40 -15.10 -18.89
N ALA A 125 7.20 -13.77 -18.84
CA ALA A 125 7.89 -12.91 -17.89
C ALA A 125 7.64 -13.36 -16.45
N CYS A 126 6.39 -13.68 -16.12
CA CYS A 126 5.98 -14.22 -14.84
C CYS A 126 6.72 -15.52 -14.49
N GLY A 127 6.79 -16.46 -15.44
CA GLY A 127 7.52 -17.72 -15.26
C GLY A 127 9.01 -17.50 -15.01
N ALA A 128 9.65 -16.61 -15.76
CA ALA A 128 11.07 -16.26 -15.60
C ALA A 128 11.32 -15.54 -14.25
N PHE A 129 10.45 -14.60 -13.87
CA PHE A 129 10.55 -13.87 -12.60
C PHE A 129 10.46 -14.82 -11.39
N LYS A 130 9.53 -15.78 -11.41
CA LYS A 130 9.42 -16.81 -10.35
C LYS A 130 10.68 -17.66 -10.22
N LYS A 131 11.41 -17.89 -11.32
CA LYS A 131 12.68 -18.62 -11.34
C LYS A 131 13.90 -17.74 -11.02
N LYS A 132 13.69 -16.41 -10.79
CA LYS A 132 14.75 -15.42 -10.61
C LYS A 132 15.65 -15.22 -11.84
N GLU A 133 15.16 -15.55 -13.02
CA GLU A 133 15.80 -15.30 -14.32
C GLU A 133 15.48 -13.85 -14.74
N LEU A 134 16.04 -12.84 -14.03
CA LEU A 134 15.66 -11.45 -14.17
C LEU A 134 15.84 -10.89 -15.60
N PRO A 135 16.97 -11.17 -16.33
CA PRO A 135 17.11 -10.67 -17.70
C PRO A 135 16.05 -11.23 -18.66
N ALA A 136 15.67 -12.50 -18.50
CA ALA A 136 14.61 -13.12 -19.31
C ALA A 136 13.24 -12.53 -18.96
N ALA A 137 12.98 -12.29 -17.68
CA ALA A 137 11.77 -11.62 -17.22
C ALA A 137 11.67 -10.21 -17.80
N GLU A 138 12.75 -9.41 -17.75
CA GLU A 138 12.80 -8.06 -18.34
C GLU A 138 12.51 -8.10 -19.84
N GLN A 139 13.15 -9.00 -20.58
CA GLN A 139 12.94 -9.14 -22.02
C GLN A 139 11.48 -9.44 -22.37
N HIS A 140 10.86 -10.40 -21.69
CA HIS A 140 9.49 -10.80 -21.95
C HIS A 140 8.48 -9.71 -21.53
N VAL A 141 8.67 -9.06 -20.38
CA VAL A 141 7.74 -8.00 -19.95
C VAL A 141 7.82 -6.79 -20.88
N ARG A 142 9.00 -6.39 -21.34
CA ARG A 142 9.15 -5.35 -22.39
C ARG A 142 8.47 -5.78 -23.70
N GLY A 143 8.56 -7.05 -24.07
CA GLY A 143 7.83 -7.62 -25.20
C GLY A 143 6.31 -7.53 -25.06
N ALA A 144 5.78 -7.72 -23.84
CA ALA A 144 4.36 -7.52 -23.56
C ALA A 144 3.94 -6.06 -23.72
N ILE A 145 4.73 -5.12 -23.19
CA ILE A 145 4.51 -3.67 -23.27
C ILE A 145 4.56 -3.17 -24.74
N GLN A 146 5.51 -3.68 -25.54
CA GLN A 146 5.61 -3.34 -26.97
C GLN A 146 4.34 -3.74 -27.75
N ARG A 147 3.72 -4.86 -27.37
CA ARG A 147 2.47 -5.32 -28.00
C ARG A 147 1.24 -4.58 -27.52
N TYR A 148 1.28 -4.07 -26.32
CA TYR A 148 0.17 -3.31 -25.73
C TYR A 148 0.71 -2.36 -24.67
N SER A 149 0.94 -1.12 -25.04
CA SER A 149 1.54 -0.08 -24.17
C SER A 149 0.69 0.25 -22.94
N ASN A 150 -0.64 0.03 -23.02
CA ASN A 150 -1.56 0.24 -21.90
C ASN A 150 -1.67 -0.98 -20.96
N TYR A 151 -0.72 -1.90 -21.02
CA TYR A 151 -0.70 -3.07 -20.15
C TYR A 151 -0.15 -2.73 -18.77
N VAL A 152 -1.03 -2.26 -17.88
CA VAL A 152 -0.66 -1.76 -16.54
C VAL A 152 0.10 -2.79 -15.73
N ALA A 153 -0.38 -4.06 -15.69
CA ALA A 153 0.29 -5.13 -14.93
C ALA A 153 1.71 -5.42 -15.46
N ALA A 154 1.93 -5.28 -16.78
CA ALA A 154 3.26 -5.45 -17.36
C ALA A 154 4.21 -4.30 -16.94
N TRP A 155 3.73 -3.06 -16.90
CA TRP A 155 4.53 -1.95 -16.37
C TRP A 155 4.88 -2.14 -14.89
N VAL A 156 3.94 -2.61 -14.06
CA VAL A 156 4.19 -2.93 -12.65
C VAL A 156 5.22 -4.05 -12.53
N MET A 157 5.08 -5.12 -13.30
CA MET A 157 6.06 -6.23 -13.30
C MET A 157 7.44 -5.76 -13.75
N LEU A 158 7.53 -4.90 -14.78
CA LEU A 158 8.80 -4.31 -15.18
C LEU A 158 9.45 -3.55 -14.02
N GLY A 159 8.66 -2.75 -13.30
CA GLY A 159 9.11 -2.07 -12.09
C GLY A 159 9.67 -3.03 -11.04
N GLN A 160 9.00 -4.17 -10.79
CA GLN A 160 9.50 -5.19 -9.85
C GLN A 160 10.79 -5.86 -10.31
N VAL A 161 10.88 -6.24 -11.59
CA VAL A 161 12.09 -6.83 -12.16
C VAL A 161 13.27 -5.87 -12.02
N LEU A 162 13.08 -4.60 -12.41
CA LEU A 162 14.11 -3.57 -12.32
C LEU A 162 14.53 -3.25 -10.88
N GLN A 163 13.60 -3.34 -9.91
CA GLN A 163 13.94 -3.25 -8.48
C GLN A 163 14.86 -4.40 -8.05
N ASP A 164 14.56 -5.63 -8.47
CA ASP A 164 15.39 -6.80 -8.15
C ASP A 164 16.78 -6.70 -8.83
N GLU A 165 16.87 -6.05 -9.99
CA GLU A 165 18.12 -5.73 -10.69
C GLU A 165 18.85 -4.50 -10.12
N GLN A 166 18.32 -3.86 -9.08
CA GLN A 166 18.87 -2.62 -8.46
C GLN A 166 18.82 -1.38 -9.39
N LYS A 167 18.06 -1.41 -10.47
CA LYS A 167 17.85 -0.29 -11.40
C LYS A 167 16.71 0.63 -10.90
N MET A 168 16.94 1.29 -9.75
CA MET A 168 15.87 1.97 -8.99
C MET A 168 15.19 3.11 -9.75
N ASN A 169 15.90 3.88 -10.57
CA ASN A 169 15.31 4.98 -11.34
C ASN A 169 14.40 4.46 -12.45
N GLU A 170 14.88 3.47 -13.22
CA GLU A 170 14.07 2.82 -14.26
C GLU A 170 12.84 2.13 -13.67
N ALA A 171 12.99 1.51 -12.50
CA ALA A 171 11.86 0.91 -11.78
C ALA A 171 10.81 1.95 -11.41
N ARG A 172 11.23 3.13 -10.92
CA ARG A 172 10.32 4.25 -10.62
C ARG A 172 9.59 4.72 -11.86
N ASP A 173 10.30 4.86 -12.99
CA ASP A 173 9.70 5.28 -14.25
C ASP A 173 8.64 4.26 -14.73
N ALA A 174 8.95 2.97 -14.65
CA ALA A 174 8.01 1.92 -15.01
C ALA A 174 6.75 1.91 -14.12
N CYS A 175 6.90 2.02 -12.78
CA CYS A 175 5.75 2.09 -11.87
C CYS A 175 4.93 3.38 -12.07
N SER A 176 5.61 4.51 -12.38
CA SER A 176 4.93 5.78 -12.68
C SER A 176 4.16 5.71 -13.99
N GLN A 177 4.72 5.04 -15.00
CA GLN A 177 4.03 4.79 -16.26
C GLN A 177 2.79 3.92 -16.05
N ALA A 178 2.87 2.87 -15.23
CA ALA A 178 1.71 2.07 -14.84
C ALA A 178 0.61 2.94 -14.21
N LEU A 179 0.98 3.84 -13.29
CA LEU A 179 0.06 4.75 -12.63
C LEU A 179 -0.58 5.76 -13.61
N SER A 180 0.16 6.21 -14.62
CA SER A 180 -0.38 7.12 -15.65
C SER A 180 -1.40 6.44 -16.56
N VAL A 181 -1.27 5.12 -16.76
CA VAL A 181 -2.23 4.35 -17.55
C VAL A 181 -3.52 4.09 -16.77
N ASP A 182 -3.43 3.74 -15.50
CA ASP A 182 -4.62 3.48 -14.66
C ASP A 182 -4.37 3.90 -13.21
N ALA A 183 -4.82 5.11 -12.88
CA ALA A 183 -4.70 5.67 -11.52
C ALA A 183 -5.67 5.04 -10.51
N THR A 184 -6.62 4.22 -10.95
CA THR A 184 -7.56 3.52 -10.06
C THR A 184 -7.07 2.13 -9.66
N TYR A 185 -6.01 1.65 -10.30
CA TYR A 185 -5.42 0.36 -10.03
C TYR A 185 -4.37 0.44 -8.92
N LEU A 186 -4.52 -0.37 -7.87
CA LEU A 186 -3.68 -0.29 -6.66
C LEU A 186 -2.20 -0.69 -6.88
N PRO A 187 -1.85 -1.77 -7.63
CA PRO A 187 -0.47 -2.23 -7.76
C PRO A 187 0.59 -1.20 -8.17
N PRO A 188 0.34 -0.23 -9.06
CA PRO A 188 1.29 0.85 -9.34
C PRO A 188 1.70 1.65 -8.10
N TYR A 189 0.74 1.94 -7.22
CA TYR A 189 1.02 2.65 -5.96
C TYR A 189 1.88 1.79 -5.03
N LEU A 190 1.59 0.50 -4.92
CA LEU A 190 2.38 -0.42 -4.09
C LEU A 190 3.81 -0.59 -4.64
N CYS A 191 3.97 -0.58 -5.97
CA CYS A 191 5.28 -0.58 -6.62
C CYS A 191 6.10 0.66 -6.23
N LEU A 192 5.50 1.85 -6.33
CA LEU A 192 6.15 3.11 -5.93
C LEU A 192 6.40 3.16 -4.41
N ALA A 193 5.47 2.66 -3.59
CA ALA A 193 5.63 2.61 -2.14
C ALA A 193 6.85 1.75 -1.74
N GLY A 194 7.02 0.57 -2.35
CA GLY A 194 8.18 -0.28 -2.11
C GLY A 194 9.51 0.38 -2.51
N LEU A 195 9.52 1.21 -3.57
CA LEU A 195 10.69 1.99 -3.95
C LEU A 195 11.03 3.09 -2.94
N LEU A 196 10.01 3.83 -2.47
CA LEU A 196 10.18 4.88 -1.47
C LEU A 196 10.66 4.31 -0.14
N GLU A 197 10.12 3.16 0.29
CA GLU A 197 10.54 2.42 1.47
C GLU A 197 12.02 2.02 1.37
N ARG A 198 12.45 1.39 0.27
CA ARG A 198 13.85 1.00 0.04
C ARG A 198 14.82 2.18 0.02
N GLN A 199 14.35 3.36 -0.36
CA GLN A 199 15.14 4.59 -0.41
C GLN A 199 15.02 5.43 0.87
N ASN A 200 14.32 4.94 1.90
CA ASN A 200 14.04 5.64 3.16
C ASN A 200 13.36 7.01 2.96
N GLN A 201 12.57 7.15 1.89
CA GLN A 201 11.84 8.38 1.57
C GLN A 201 10.48 8.41 2.27
N TRP A 202 10.50 8.54 3.60
CA TRP A 202 9.32 8.38 4.47
C TRP A 202 8.24 9.42 4.24
N ASP A 203 8.60 10.69 4.01
CA ASP A 203 7.62 11.74 3.69
C ASP A 203 6.95 11.49 2.34
N GLY A 204 7.70 11.04 1.35
CA GLY A 204 7.16 10.61 0.06
C GLY A 204 6.21 9.42 0.20
N LEU A 205 6.54 8.47 1.08
CA LEU A 205 5.72 7.30 1.36
C LEU A 205 4.39 7.69 2.04
N LEU A 206 4.41 8.65 2.98
CA LEU A 206 3.20 9.21 3.58
C LEU A 206 2.31 9.87 2.52
N ALA A 207 2.87 10.78 1.73
CA ALA A 207 2.13 11.48 0.67
C ALA A 207 1.56 10.52 -0.38
N LEU A 208 2.31 9.46 -0.75
CA LEU A 208 1.81 8.44 -1.68
C LEU A 208 0.67 7.63 -1.05
N SER A 209 0.78 7.24 0.22
CA SER A 209 -0.25 6.47 0.92
C SER A 209 -1.58 7.22 1.02
N ASP A 210 -1.55 8.56 1.10
CA ASP A 210 -2.76 9.39 1.06
C ASP A 210 -3.45 9.34 -0.31
N ARG A 211 -2.72 9.11 -1.40
CA ARG A 211 -3.28 9.05 -2.74
C ARG A 211 -4.05 7.77 -3.05
N PHE A 212 -3.67 6.65 -2.44
CA PHE A 212 -4.35 5.37 -2.68
C PHE A 212 -5.24 4.91 -1.54
N ALA A 213 -5.24 5.62 -0.41
CA ALA A 213 -6.25 5.46 0.61
C ALA A 213 -7.65 5.79 0.02
N GLY A 214 -8.63 4.95 0.31
CA GLY A 214 -9.99 5.12 -0.22
C GLY A 214 -10.23 4.57 -1.63
N LEU A 215 -9.22 4.02 -2.31
CA LEU A 215 -9.45 3.32 -3.57
C LEU A 215 -10.32 2.08 -3.37
N ASN A 216 -10.03 1.30 -2.35
CA ASN A 216 -10.78 0.13 -1.90
C ASN A 216 -10.25 -0.34 -0.54
N LEU A 217 -10.88 -1.36 0.08
CA LEU A 217 -10.45 -1.88 1.38
C LEU A 217 -8.99 -2.39 1.39
N VAL A 218 -8.54 -3.00 0.30
CA VAL A 218 -7.14 -3.45 0.16
C VAL A 218 -6.20 -2.25 0.13
N GLY A 219 -6.59 -1.17 -0.59
CA GLY A 219 -5.84 0.08 -0.62
C GLY A 219 -5.74 0.71 0.77
N ASP A 220 -6.84 0.75 1.52
CA ASP A 220 -6.84 1.26 2.89
C ASP A 220 -5.92 0.44 3.80
N ARG A 221 -5.95 -0.89 3.73
CA ARG A 221 -5.07 -1.79 4.47
C ARG A 221 -3.59 -1.46 4.21
N TYR A 222 -3.19 -1.37 2.94
CA TYR A 222 -1.83 -1.01 2.57
C TYR A 222 -1.48 0.45 2.89
N ALA A 223 -2.42 1.39 2.78
CA ALA A 223 -2.19 2.78 3.16
C ALA A 223 -1.84 2.90 4.63
N TYR A 224 -2.60 2.26 5.52
CA TYR A 224 -2.29 2.25 6.95
C TYR A 224 -1.00 1.50 7.26
N TYR A 225 -0.70 0.40 6.55
CA TYR A 225 0.58 -0.30 6.68
C TYR A 225 1.77 0.62 6.38
N TYR A 226 1.78 1.27 5.22
CA TYR A 226 2.89 2.14 4.83
C TYR A 226 2.99 3.42 5.68
N ARG A 227 1.87 3.95 6.15
CA ARG A 227 1.88 5.04 7.13
C ARG A 227 2.50 4.58 8.45
N ALA A 228 2.16 3.40 8.94
CA ALA A 228 2.76 2.85 10.15
C ALA A 228 4.28 2.69 10.00
N GLN A 229 4.75 2.17 8.87
CA GLN A 229 6.18 2.07 8.54
C GLN A 229 6.87 3.44 8.54
N ALA A 230 6.31 4.42 7.83
CA ALA A 230 6.89 5.74 7.73
C ALA A 230 6.95 6.45 9.10
N TYR A 231 5.89 6.35 9.90
CA TYR A 231 5.89 6.90 11.26
C TYR A 231 6.85 6.16 12.20
N PHE A 232 6.99 4.84 12.06
CA PHE A 232 7.98 4.06 12.80
C PHE A 232 9.41 4.56 12.52
N HIS A 233 9.77 4.72 11.28
CA HIS A 233 11.11 5.16 10.88
C HIS A 233 11.38 6.65 11.13
N THR A 234 10.33 7.45 11.35
CA THR A 234 10.44 8.86 11.77
C THR A 234 10.24 9.08 13.26
N TYR A 235 10.29 7.99 14.05
CA TYR A 235 10.20 8.00 15.52
C TYR A 235 8.90 8.55 16.09
N LYS A 236 7.82 8.57 15.31
CA LYS A 236 6.46 8.98 15.70
C LYS A 236 5.67 7.76 16.17
N TRP A 237 6.05 7.22 17.32
CA TRP A 237 5.54 5.95 17.84
C TRP A 237 4.01 5.90 18.01
N PRO A 238 3.35 6.92 18.59
CA PRO A 238 1.89 6.90 18.73
C PRO A 238 1.16 6.83 17.38
N GLU A 239 1.62 7.60 16.38
CA GLU A 239 1.07 7.58 15.03
C GLU A 239 1.34 6.24 14.33
N ALA A 240 2.53 5.68 14.51
CA ALA A 240 2.88 4.36 13.99
C ALA A 240 1.95 3.28 14.57
N GLN A 241 1.77 3.25 15.88
CA GLN A 241 0.88 2.33 16.58
C GLN A 241 -0.57 2.46 16.11
N LYS A 242 -1.08 3.69 16.02
CA LYS A 242 -2.44 3.97 15.56
C LYS A 242 -2.69 3.42 14.15
N ASN A 243 -1.73 3.62 13.24
CA ASN A 243 -1.87 3.16 11.85
C ASN A 243 -1.70 1.64 11.75
N ALA A 244 -0.74 1.04 12.44
CA ALA A 244 -0.56 -0.42 12.47
C ALA A 244 -1.82 -1.14 13.01
N SER A 245 -2.40 -0.63 14.11
CA SER A 245 -3.62 -1.18 14.67
C SER A 245 -4.83 -1.06 13.72
N LYS A 246 -4.94 0.06 12.99
CA LYS A 246 -5.98 0.22 11.96
C LYS A 246 -5.80 -0.75 10.79
N ALA A 247 -4.56 -0.94 10.33
CA ALA A 247 -4.28 -1.90 9.27
C ALA A 247 -4.66 -3.33 9.69
N ILE A 248 -4.33 -3.73 10.92
CA ILE A 248 -4.71 -5.04 11.50
C ILE A 248 -6.23 -5.19 11.58
N ALA A 249 -6.95 -4.13 12.02
CA ALA A 249 -8.41 -4.18 12.15
C ALA A 249 -9.14 -4.35 10.80
N ILE A 250 -8.55 -3.87 9.70
CA ILE A 250 -9.08 -4.04 8.33
C ILE A 250 -8.66 -5.40 7.75
N ASP A 251 -7.51 -5.94 8.17
CA ASP A 251 -6.94 -7.19 7.67
C ASP A 251 -7.52 -8.42 8.40
N GLU A 252 -8.83 -8.61 8.33
CA GLU A 252 -9.56 -9.67 9.05
C GLU A 252 -9.03 -11.08 8.72
N GLU A 253 -8.59 -11.32 7.49
CA GLU A 253 -8.05 -12.61 7.04
C GLU A 253 -6.54 -12.74 7.24
N HIS A 254 -5.90 -11.76 7.85
CA HIS A 254 -4.47 -11.75 8.17
C HIS A 254 -3.54 -11.93 6.96
N HIS A 255 -3.86 -11.27 5.84
CA HIS A 255 -3.04 -11.27 4.63
C HIS A 255 -1.67 -10.61 4.82
N LEU A 256 -1.54 -9.72 5.82
CA LEU A 256 -0.30 -9.01 6.15
C LEU A 256 0.21 -9.37 7.56
N PRO A 257 0.71 -10.60 7.79
CA PRO A 257 1.23 -11.00 9.11
C PRO A 257 2.31 -10.06 9.64
N GLY A 258 3.11 -9.45 8.75
CA GLY A 258 4.15 -8.48 9.10
C GLY A 258 3.68 -7.28 9.91
N LEU A 259 2.37 -6.95 9.86
CA LEU A 259 1.77 -5.90 10.69
C LEU A 259 1.92 -6.18 12.19
N TYR A 260 1.77 -7.44 12.61
CA TYR A 260 1.95 -7.83 14.01
C TYR A 260 3.41 -7.67 14.44
N PHE A 261 4.35 -7.96 13.56
CA PHE A 261 5.76 -7.77 13.86
C PHE A 261 6.15 -6.28 13.92
N LEU A 262 5.63 -5.47 13.00
CA LEU A 262 5.79 -4.02 13.04
C LEU A 262 5.22 -3.45 14.35
N LEU A 263 4.02 -3.86 14.74
CA LEU A 263 3.39 -3.42 15.98
C LEU A 263 4.20 -3.86 17.21
N ALA A 264 4.78 -5.06 17.18
CA ALA A 264 5.70 -5.52 18.22
C ALA A 264 6.94 -4.63 18.37
N GLN A 265 7.53 -4.23 17.24
CA GLN A 265 8.68 -3.33 17.24
C GLN A 265 8.29 -1.93 17.80
N ILE A 266 7.11 -1.43 17.43
CA ILE A 266 6.59 -0.16 17.95
C ILE A 266 6.45 -0.22 19.47
N TYR A 267 5.80 -1.25 20.02
CA TYR A 267 5.67 -1.45 21.47
C TYR A 267 7.04 -1.58 22.15
N GLY A 268 7.97 -2.31 21.54
CA GLY A 268 9.34 -2.43 22.05
C GLY A 268 10.05 -1.07 22.17
N GLN A 269 9.89 -0.19 21.18
CA GLN A 269 10.44 1.17 21.23
C GLN A 269 9.77 2.06 22.30
N GLN A 270 8.53 1.78 22.64
CA GLN A 270 7.80 2.45 23.72
C GLN A 270 8.12 1.89 25.11
N GLY A 271 8.89 0.78 25.17
CA GLY A 271 9.22 0.07 26.43
C GLY A 271 8.13 -0.89 26.90
N ASP A 272 7.08 -1.10 26.10
CA ASP A 272 5.99 -2.02 26.41
C ASP A 272 6.32 -3.45 25.97
N VAL A 273 7.21 -4.09 26.75
CA VAL A 273 7.76 -5.41 26.44
C VAL A 273 6.68 -6.50 26.45
N VAL A 274 5.63 -6.34 27.26
CA VAL A 274 4.56 -7.35 27.38
C VAL A 274 3.74 -7.41 26.10
N ASP A 275 3.29 -6.24 25.63
CA ASP A 275 2.50 -6.14 24.39
C ASP A 275 3.36 -6.44 23.18
N ALA A 276 4.63 -6.00 23.16
CA ALA A 276 5.58 -6.39 22.11
C ALA A 276 5.67 -7.90 21.96
N ALA A 277 5.90 -8.62 23.09
CA ALA A 277 5.98 -10.07 23.09
C ALA A 277 4.66 -10.75 22.66
N ALA A 278 3.52 -10.18 23.01
CA ALA A 278 2.21 -10.66 22.56
C ALA A 278 2.06 -10.57 21.03
N GLN A 279 2.46 -9.45 20.44
CA GLN A 279 2.40 -9.26 18.98
C GLN A 279 3.38 -10.18 18.23
N VAL A 280 4.60 -10.39 18.75
CA VAL A 280 5.53 -11.37 18.16
C VAL A 280 4.91 -12.77 18.12
N ARG A 281 4.23 -13.20 19.20
CA ARG A 281 3.57 -14.51 19.22
C ARG A 281 2.46 -14.62 18.17
N GLN A 282 1.70 -13.55 17.91
CA GLN A 282 0.71 -13.54 16.83
C GLN A 282 1.37 -13.65 15.46
N PHE A 283 2.43 -12.88 15.22
CA PHE A 283 3.20 -13.01 13.99
C PHE A 283 3.71 -14.44 13.75
N LEU A 284 4.27 -15.08 14.77
CA LEU A 284 4.78 -16.47 14.69
C LEU A 284 3.71 -17.50 14.32
N LYS A 285 2.45 -17.26 14.71
CA LYS A 285 1.30 -18.12 14.33
C LYS A 285 0.92 -17.95 12.87
N LEU A 286 0.95 -16.73 12.37
CA LEU A 286 0.39 -16.34 11.07
C LEU A 286 1.40 -16.39 9.92
N SER A 287 2.68 -16.12 10.19
CA SER A 287 3.72 -16.13 9.17
C SER A 287 3.96 -17.54 8.62
N ASN A 288 4.15 -17.65 7.30
CA ASN A 288 4.52 -18.88 6.62
C ASN A 288 6.03 -18.95 6.29
N SER A 289 6.78 -17.86 6.52
CA SER A 289 8.21 -17.77 6.24
C SER A 289 9.02 -18.27 7.43
N GLN A 290 9.81 -19.31 7.26
CA GLN A 290 10.66 -19.83 8.32
C GLN A 290 11.74 -18.82 8.73
N GLN A 291 12.35 -18.14 7.76
CA GLN A 291 13.36 -17.11 8.01
C GLN A 291 12.80 -15.97 8.90
N ASP A 292 11.58 -15.52 8.59
CA ASP A 292 10.93 -14.45 9.36
C ASP A 292 10.56 -14.92 10.76
N LYS A 293 10.14 -16.18 10.91
CA LYS A 293 9.91 -16.80 12.23
C LYS A 293 11.16 -16.87 13.08
N ASP A 294 12.31 -17.19 12.48
CA ASP A 294 13.56 -17.27 13.22
C ASP A 294 14.01 -15.91 13.74
N ALA A 295 13.91 -14.87 12.92
CA ALA A 295 14.16 -13.49 13.33
C ALA A 295 13.17 -13.02 14.43
N ALA A 296 11.90 -13.37 14.31
CA ALA A 296 10.90 -13.04 15.32
C ALA A 296 11.14 -13.75 16.66
N ARG A 297 11.61 -15.02 16.64
CA ARG A 297 12.00 -15.74 17.86
C ARG A 297 13.21 -15.11 18.55
N GLN A 298 14.19 -14.67 17.75
CA GLN A 298 15.33 -13.94 18.28
C GLN A 298 14.87 -12.66 18.99
N TYR A 299 14.03 -11.85 18.33
CA TYR A 299 13.49 -10.63 18.93
C TYR A 299 12.68 -10.91 20.20
N LEU A 300 11.88 -11.98 20.21
CA LEU A 300 11.14 -12.40 21.41
C LEU A 300 12.07 -12.74 22.57
N SER A 301 13.19 -13.41 22.31
CA SER A 301 14.21 -13.72 23.33
C SER A 301 14.86 -12.45 23.88
N GLU A 302 15.16 -11.49 23.02
CA GLU A 302 15.70 -10.18 23.42
C GLU A 302 14.73 -9.43 24.34
N LEU A 303 13.43 -9.38 23.98
CA LEU A 303 12.38 -8.78 24.81
C LEU A 303 12.27 -9.46 26.20
N GLN A 304 12.39 -10.79 26.26
CA GLN A 304 12.32 -11.55 27.51
C GLN A 304 13.52 -11.28 28.42
N SER A 305 14.70 -11.06 27.83
CA SER A 305 15.91 -10.74 28.61
C SER A 305 15.87 -9.34 29.25
N GLN A 306 15.03 -8.44 28.72
CA GLN A 306 14.83 -7.09 29.24
C GLN A 306 13.81 -7.04 30.41
N GLN A 307 13.06 -8.11 30.64
CA GLN A 307 12.15 -8.17 31.79
C GLN A 307 12.96 -8.37 33.07
N PRO A 308 12.77 -7.53 34.10
CA PRO A 308 13.44 -7.77 35.40
C PRO A 308 13.02 -9.13 35.95
N THR A 309 13.97 -9.96 36.24
CA THR A 309 13.75 -11.21 36.99
C THR A 309 13.10 -10.86 38.32
N LYS A 310 11.87 -11.35 38.54
CA LYS A 310 11.15 -11.21 39.80
C LYS A 310 11.81 -12.01 40.88
#